data_025e7e5b6333212b1b8279eade73ab0c
#
_entry.id   025e7e5b6333212b1b8279eade73ab0c
#
_cell.length_a   1.000
_cell.length_b   1.000
_cell.length_c   1.000
_cell.angle_alpha   90.00
_cell.angle_beta   90.00
_cell.angle_gamma   90.00
#
_symmetry.space_group_name_H-M   'P 1'
#
loop_
_entity.id
_entity.type
_entity.pdbx_description
1 polymer ?
#
loop_
_entity_poly.entity_id
_entity_poly.type
_entity_poly.pdbx_seq_one_letter_code
_entity_poly.pdbx_strand_id
1 'polypeptide(L)'
;MRVPTPREQLYAWHTDALDGLEPANDGTPHCGWFKRKLVRGGVFVPARIWVVQDIDPETGELLSDEQLQCEVNGAFADPEDAWSWICANPITEQEFRFLEASSEWAREHAPHEPMANPQQRVDWIAVPTPMF
;
A
#
# COMPACT_ATOMS: atom_id res chain seq x y z
N MET A 1 6.88 -30.04 -9.30
CA MET A 1 7.85 -28.92 -9.13
C MET A 1 7.08 -27.64 -8.95
N ARG A 2 7.28 -26.96 -7.81
CA ARG A 2 6.64 -25.67 -7.53
C ARG A 2 7.57 -24.55 -7.93
N VAL A 3 7.23 -23.83 -9.00
CA VAL A 3 8.03 -22.71 -9.48
C VAL A 3 7.48 -21.42 -8.90
N PRO A 4 8.35 -20.54 -8.36
CA PRO A 4 7.89 -19.24 -7.89
C PRO A 4 7.25 -18.45 -9.02
N THR A 5 6.14 -17.77 -8.72
CA THR A 5 5.49 -16.92 -9.70
C THR A 5 6.39 -15.74 -10.05
N PRO A 6 6.64 -15.46 -11.34
CA PRO A 6 7.48 -14.33 -11.73
C PRO A 6 6.90 -13.00 -11.24
N ARG A 7 7.80 -12.05 -10.95
CA ARG A 7 7.40 -10.73 -10.44
C ARG A 7 6.44 -10.00 -11.39
N GLU A 8 6.70 -10.07 -12.69
CA GLU A 8 5.84 -9.41 -13.68
C GLU A 8 4.39 -9.94 -13.62
N GLN A 9 4.25 -11.23 -13.39
CA GLN A 9 2.94 -11.85 -13.27
C GLN A 9 2.25 -11.44 -11.97
N LEU A 10 3.00 -11.39 -10.86
CA LEU A 10 2.45 -10.97 -9.56
C LEU A 10 1.92 -9.55 -9.61
N TYR A 11 2.62 -8.65 -10.29
CA TYR A 11 2.27 -7.23 -10.34
C TYR A 11 1.52 -6.82 -11.61
N ALA A 12 1.06 -7.79 -12.41
CA ALA A 12 0.36 -7.50 -13.66
C ALA A 12 -0.90 -6.66 -13.46
N TRP A 13 -1.69 -6.98 -12.44
CA TRP A 13 -2.90 -6.20 -12.11
C TRP A 13 -2.55 -4.75 -11.81
N HIS A 14 -1.54 -4.54 -11.00
CA HIS A 14 -1.09 -3.21 -10.59
C HIS A 14 -0.55 -2.41 -11.78
N THR A 15 0.25 -3.05 -12.62
CA THR A 15 0.78 -2.42 -13.84
C THR A 15 -0.35 -1.95 -14.74
N ASP A 16 -1.34 -2.80 -14.98
CA ASP A 16 -2.50 -2.46 -15.79
C ASP A 16 -3.31 -1.31 -15.17
N ALA A 17 -3.48 -1.32 -13.85
CA ALA A 17 -4.20 -0.27 -13.16
C ALA A 17 -3.50 1.08 -13.27
N LEU A 18 -2.16 1.11 -13.16
CA LEU A 18 -1.37 2.33 -13.35
C LEU A 18 -1.46 2.86 -14.77
N ASP A 19 -1.59 1.96 -15.75
CA ASP A 19 -1.70 2.33 -17.16
C ASP A 19 -3.14 2.74 -17.55
N GLY A 20 -4.07 2.70 -16.61
CA GLY A 20 -5.46 3.09 -16.85
C GLY A 20 -6.28 2.05 -17.58
N LEU A 21 -5.83 0.79 -17.61
CA LEU A 21 -6.50 -0.30 -18.33
C LEU A 21 -7.68 -0.91 -17.58
N GLU A 22 -7.95 -0.46 -16.35
CA GLU A 22 -9.07 -0.92 -15.52
C GLU A 22 -9.14 -2.46 -15.45
N PRO A 23 -8.12 -3.12 -14.86
CA PRO A 23 -8.12 -4.58 -14.78
C PRO A 23 -9.30 -5.08 -13.96
N ALA A 24 -9.74 -6.31 -14.25
CA ALA A 24 -10.87 -6.91 -13.56
C ALA A 24 -10.65 -6.94 -12.05
N ASN A 25 -11.65 -6.51 -11.28
CA ASN A 25 -11.61 -6.50 -9.83
C ASN A 25 -12.76 -7.34 -9.29
N ASP A 26 -12.47 -8.57 -8.93
CA ASP A 26 -13.43 -9.52 -8.38
C ASP A 26 -13.35 -9.61 -6.85
N GLY A 27 -12.62 -8.70 -6.22
CA GLY A 27 -12.39 -8.71 -4.79
C GLY A 27 -11.16 -9.48 -4.36
N THR A 28 -10.44 -10.09 -5.29
CA THR A 28 -9.21 -10.82 -5.00
C THR A 28 -8.03 -9.85 -4.87
N PRO A 29 -7.29 -9.87 -3.75
CA PRO A 29 -6.12 -9.00 -3.60
C PRO A 29 -5.03 -9.33 -4.61
N HIS A 30 -4.35 -8.29 -5.09
CA HIS A 30 -3.22 -8.41 -6.00
C HIS A 30 -2.02 -7.63 -5.47
N CYS A 31 -0.82 -8.08 -5.79
CA CYS A 31 0.41 -7.38 -5.41
C CYS A 31 0.46 -5.99 -6.04
N GLY A 32 0.96 -5.04 -5.29
CA GLY A 32 1.13 -3.68 -5.77
C GLY A 32 1.36 -2.69 -4.66
N TRP A 33 1.43 -1.43 -5.06
CA TRP A 33 1.56 -0.29 -4.16
C TRP A 33 0.31 0.57 -4.28
N PHE A 34 -0.18 1.03 -3.12
CA PHE A 34 -1.47 1.70 -3.02
C PHE A 34 -1.40 2.80 -1.97
N LYS A 35 -2.45 3.61 -1.90
CA LYS A 35 -2.64 4.57 -0.81
C LYS A 35 -4.09 4.52 -0.35
N ARG A 36 -4.31 4.87 0.92
CA ARG A 36 -5.66 4.97 1.46
C ARG A 36 -5.70 6.02 2.56
N LYS A 37 -6.91 6.46 2.90
CA LYS A 37 -7.14 7.26 4.09
C LYS A 37 -7.64 6.33 5.20
N LEU A 38 -7.07 6.47 6.41
CA LEU A 38 -7.51 5.67 7.55
C LEU A 38 -8.83 6.17 8.11
N VAL A 39 -9.10 7.46 7.97
CA VAL A 39 -10.35 8.08 8.38
C VAL A 39 -10.82 9.03 7.27
N ARG A 40 -12.12 9.25 7.22
CA ARG A 40 -12.68 10.20 6.28
C ARG A 40 -12.16 11.60 6.59
N GLY A 41 -11.63 12.28 5.56
CA GLY A 41 -11.02 13.59 5.72
C GLY A 41 -9.59 13.58 6.24
N GLY A 42 -8.99 12.40 6.41
CA GLY A 42 -7.57 12.27 6.78
C GLY A 42 -6.65 12.36 5.59
N VAL A 43 -5.35 12.20 5.84
CA VAL A 43 -4.33 12.14 4.80
C VAL A 43 -4.21 10.73 4.26
N PHE A 44 -3.68 10.59 3.04
CA PHE A 44 -3.34 9.30 2.48
C PHE A 44 -2.13 8.70 3.17
N VAL A 45 -2.20 7.39 3.44
CA VAL A 45 -1.07 6.61 3.94
C VAL A 45 -0.67 5.57 2.91
N PRO A 46 0.61 5.17 2.90
CA PRO A 46 1.07 4.15 1.96
C PRO A 46 0.58 2.77 2.38
N ALA A 47 0.24 1.96 1.37
CA ALA A 47 -0.12 0.56 1.56
C ALA A 47 0.55 -0.27 0.48
N ARG A 48 0.87 -1.52 0.78
CA ARG A 48 1.43 -2.43 -0.21
C ARG A 48 0.97 -3.84 0.03
N ILE A 49 0.89 -4.60 -1.05
CA ILE A 49 0.67 -6.05 -1.01
C ILE A 49 1.81 -6.70 -1.76
N TRP A 50 2.38 -7.73 -1.17
CA TRP A 50 3.45 -8.51 -1.80
C TRP A 50 3.26 -9.98 -1.48
N VAL A 51 4.00 -10.83 -2.17
CA VAL A 51 3.97 -12.27 -1.94
C VAL A 51 5.24 -12.70 -1.24
N VAL A 52 5.09 -13.51 -0.19
CA VAL A 52 6.21 -14.17 0.47
C VAL A 52 6.44 -15.50 -0.25
N GLN A 53 7.65 -15.69 -0.74
CA GLN A 53 8.07 -16.90 -1.43
C GLN A 53 9.21 -17.53 -0.64
N ASP A 54 8.95 -18.73 -0.11
CA ASP A 54 9.97 -19.50 0.59
C ASP A 54 10.63 -20.42 -0.44
N ILE A 55 11.80 -20.03 -0.91
CA ILE A 55 12.48 -20.67 -2.05
C ILE A 55 13.68 -21.46 -1.56
N ASP A 56 13.79 -22.73 -2.02
CA ASP A 56 14.96 -23.55 -1.80
C ASP A 56 16.14 -22.96 -2.57
N PRO A 57 17.24 -22.56 -1.89
CA PRO A 57 18.38 -21.95 -2.57
C PRO A 57 19.13 -22.91 -3.50
N GLU A 58 18.96 -24.22 -3.34
CA GLU A 58 19.62 -25.19 -4.17
C GLU A 58 18.86 -25.51 -5.46
N THR A 59 17.52 -25.63 -5.36
CA THR A 59 16.70 -26.07 -6.51
C THR A 59 15.93 -24.93 -7.13
N GLY A 60 15.74 -23.80 -6.43
CA GLY A 60 14.89 -22.70 -6.89
C GLY A 60 13.40 -22.99 -6.80
N GLU A 61 13.01 -24.08 -6.15
CA GLU A 61 11.62 -24.46 -5.98
C GLU A 61 11.03 -23.84 -4.71
N LEU A 62 9.70 -23.70 -4.70
CA LEU A 62 8.99 -23.27 -3.52
C LEU A 62 8.96 -24.38 -2.47
N LEU A 63 9.32 -24.04 -1.23
CA LEU A 63 9.24 -24.95 -0.09
C LEU A 63 7.86 -24.98 0.52
N SER A 64 7.08 -23.89 0.34
CA SER A 64 5.73 -23.78 0.83
C SER A 64 4.89 -22.95 -0.15
N ASP A 65 3.59 -22.87 0.09
CA ASP A 65 2.70 -22.08 -0.75
C ASP A 65 3.04 -20.59 -0.64
N GLU A 66 2.93 -19.90 -1.77
CA GLU A 66 3.08 -18.45 -1.80
C GLU A 66 1.95 -17.80 -0.99
N GLN A 67 2.29 -16.81 -0.17
CA GLN A 67 1.32 -16.13 0.69
C GLN A 67 1.37 -14.63 0.47
N LEU A 68 0.18 -14.04 0.31
CA LEU A 68 0.05 -12.60 0.26
C LEU A 68 0.23 -12.00 1.63
N GLN A 69 0.96 -10.88 1.68
CA GLN A 69 1.13 -10.06 2.86
C GLN A 69 0.72 -8.63 2.54
N CYS A 70 0.26 -7.91 3.53
CA CYS A 70 -0.18 -6.52 3.35
C CYS A 70 0.32 -5.66 4.50
N GLU A 71 0.75 -4.46 4.19
CA GLU A 71 1.03 -3.41 5.16
C GLU A 71 0.23 -2.17 4.81
N VAL A 72 -0.32 -1.54 5.84
CA VAL A 72 -0.96 -0.24 5.72
C VAL A 72 -0.29 0.67 6.73
N ASN A 73 0.35 1.73 6.26
CA ASN A 73 1.11 2.67 7.09
C ASN A 73 2.15 1.98 8.00
N GLY A 74 2.81 0.95 7.46
CA GLY A 74 3.84 0.20 8.17
C GLY A 74 3.33 -0.89 9.12
N ALA A 75 2.03 -1.05 9.28
CA ALA A 75 1.42 -2.08 10.12
C ALA A 75 0.86 -3.21 9.27
N PHE A 76 1.09 -4.45 9.68
CA PHE A 76 0.56 -5.60 8.96
C PHE A 76 -0.97 -5.59 9.01
N ALA A 77 -1.59 -5.97 7.90
CA ALA A 77 -3.03 -6.06 7.75
C ALA A 77 -3.39 -7.32 6.94
N ASP A 78 -4.62 -7.78 7.08
CA ASP A 78 -5.11 -8.88 6.24
C ASP A 78 -5.33 -8.36 4.81
N PRO A 79 -4.71 -8.97 3.79
CA PRO A 79 -4.86 -8.51 2.41
C PRO A 79 -6.31 -8.47 1.95
N GLU A 80 -7.12 -9.45 2.31
CA GLU A 80 -8.53 -9.50 1.92
C GLU A 80 -9.33 -8.36 2.54
N ASP A 81 -9.10 -8.08 3.81
CA ASP A 81 -9.77 -6.99 4.51
C ASP A 81 -9.34 -5.62 3.98
N ALA A 82 -8.06 -5.46 3.67
CA ALA A 82 -7.52 -4.20 3.21
C ALA A 82 -7.88 -3.90 1.75
N TRP A 83 -8.06 -4.92 0.92
CA TRP A 83 -8.20 -4.77 -0.52
C TRP A 83 -9.27 -3.78 -0.93
N SER A 84 -10.46 -3.86 -0.33
CA SER A 84 -11.57 -2.97 -0.67
C SER A 84 -11.27 -1.50 -0.39
N TRP A 85 -10.34 -1.24 0.53
CA TRP A 85 -9.97 0.12 0.93
C TRP A 85 -8.82 0.68 0.10
N ILE A 86 -8.00 -0.16 -0.52
CA ILE A 86 -6.78 0.28 -1.20
C ILE A 86 -6.84 0.11 -2.71
N CYS A 87 -7.65 -0.81 -3.23
CA CYS A 87 -7.64 -1.19 -4.64
C CYS A 87 -8.00 -0.03 -5.59
N ALA A 88 -8.74 0.95 -5.12
CA ALA A 88 -9.16 2.09 -5.93
C ALA A 88 -8.06 3.14 -6.13
N ASN A 89 -6.97 3.05 -5.37
CA ASN A 89 -5.92 4.07 -5.38
C ASN A 89 -4.54 3.43 -5.62
N PRO A 90 -4.31 2.81 -6.77
CA PRO A 90 -2.97 2.31 -7.10
C PRO A 90 -2.00 3.48 -7.31
N ILE A 91 -0.79 3.32 -6.80
CA ILE A 91 0.27 4.32 -6.93
C ILE A 91 1.55 3.64 -7.40
N THR A 92 2.51 4.44 -7.85
CA THR A 92 3.82 3.91 -8.22
C THR A 92 4.60 3.55 -6.96
N GLU A 93 5.60 2.68 -7.12
CA GLU A 93 6.52 2.38 -6.02
C GLU A 93 7.22 3.65 -5.53
N GLN A 94 7.56 4.54 -6.43
CA GLN A 94 8.20 5.82 -6.09
C GLN A 94 7.29 6.68 -5.20
N GLU A 95 6.01 6.79 -5.53
CA GLU A 95 5.06 7.53 -4.69
C GLU A 95 4.88 6.85 -3.34
N PHE A 96 4.84 5.52 -3.31
CA PHE A 96 4.80 4.75 -2.06
C PHE A 96 5.98 5.10 -1.17
N ARG A 97 7.20 5.09 -1.70
CA ARG A 97 8.40 5.42 -0.94
C ARG A 97 8.38 6.85 -0.43
N PHE A 98 7.86 7.77 -1.23
CA PHE A 98 7.70 9.16 -0.82
C PHE A 98 6.74 9.29 0.37
N LEU A 99 5.58 8.63 0.30
CA LEU A 99 4.60 8.66 1.39
C LEU A 99 5.16 8.04 2.68
N GLU A 100 5.88 6.93 2.55
CA GLU A 100 6.52 6.25 3.67
C GLU A 100 7.55 7.16 4.35
N ALA A 101 8.42 7.77 3.57
CA ALA A 101 9.44 8.69 4.08
C ALA A 101 8.82 9.94 4.70
N SER A 102 7.76 10.48 4.09
CA SER A 102 7.07 11.65 4.61
C SER A 102 6.41 11.37 5.96
N SER A 103 5.81 10.19 6.12
CA SER A 103 5.19 9.78 7.38
C SER A 103 6.24 9.63 8.48
N GLU A 104 7.38 9.02 8.18
CA GLU A 104 8.47 8.86 9.13
C GLU A 104 9.04 10.21 9.56
N TRP A 105 9.29 11.09 8.59
CA TRP A 105 9.79 12.44 8.86
C TRP A 105 8.83 13.21 9.77
N ALA A 106 7.53 13.15 9.47
CA ALA A 106 6.52 13.87 10.24
C ALA A 106 6.44 13.37 11.69
N ARG A 107 6.54 12.06 11.90
CA ARG A 107 6.54 11.50 13.26
C ARG A 107 7.72 11.96 14.09
N GLU A 108 8.87 12.17 13.44
CA GLU A 108 10.09 12.61 14.13
C GLU A 108 10.13 14.11 14.34
N HIS A 109 9.67 14.91 13.37
CA HIS A 109 9.88 16.35 13.33
C HIS A 109 8.63 17.20 13.49
N ALA A 110 7.46 16.64 13.19
CA ALA A 110 6.20 17.39 13.22
C ALA A 110 5.07 16.49 13.72
N PRO A 111 5.14 16.00 14.99
CA PRO A 111 4.19 15.01 15.48
C PRO A 111 2.74 15.51 15.58
N HIS A 112 2.51 16.81 15.45
CA HIS A 112 1.17 17.39 15.46
C HIS A 112 0.53 17.46 14.07
N GLU A 113 1.30 17.20 13.02
CA GLU A 113 0.78 17.23 11.67
C GLU A 113 -0.03 15.98 11.34
N PRO A 114 -1.06 16.10 10.48
CA PRO A 114 -1.87 14.94 10.08
C PRO A 114 -1.06 13.80 9.50
N MET A 115 0.06 14.09 8.84
CA MET A 115 0.94 13.07 8.27
C MET A 115 1.59 12.21 9.34
N ALA A 116 1.83 12.75 10.55
CA ALA A 116 2.33 12.00 11.69
C ALA A 116 1.22 11.19 12.38
N ASN A 117 -0.02 11.63 12.27
CA ASN A 117 -1.17 10.96 12.85
C ASN A 117 -2.28 10.83 11.80
N PRO A 118 -2.21 9.81 10.91
CA PRO A 118 -3.16 9.66 9.81
C PRO A 118 -4.59 9.35 10.26
N GLN A 119 -4.80 9.04 11.53
CA GLN A 119 -6.14 8.87 12.08
C GLN A 119 -6.79 10.21 12.45
N GLN A 120 -6.02 11.28 12.39
CA GLN A 120 -6.54 12.62 12.66
C GLN A 120 -7.25 13.15 11.41
N ARG A 121 -8.50 13.58 11.60
CA ARG A 121 -9.25 14.21 10.54
C ARG A 121 -8.73 15.62 10.31
N VAL A 122 -8.47 15.96 9.06
CA VAL A 122 -8.11 17.33 8.70
C VAL A 122 -9.40 18.15 8.62
N ASP A 123 -9.52 19.16 9.48
CA ASP A 123 -10.65 20.07 9.47
C ASP A 123 -10.25 21.35 8.73
N TRP A 124 -10.62 21.42 7.46
CA TRP A 124 -10.28 22.54 6.59
C TRP A 124 -10.98 23.84 6.99
N ILE A 125 -12.04 23.76 7.79
CA ILE A 125 -12.81 24.93 8.22
C ILE A 125 -12.22 25.51 9.51
N ALA A 126 -11.80 24.64 10.44
CA ALA A 126 -11.24 25.05 11.73
C ALA A 126 -9.75 25.36 11.66
N VAL A 127 -9.05 24.88 10.64
CA VAL A 127 -7.65 25.24 10.45
C VAL A 127 -7.60 26.75 10.20
N PRO A 128 -6.93 27.53 11.08
CA PRO A 128 -6.79 28.94 10.82
C PRO A 128 -6.12 29.06 9.47
N THR A 129 -6.90 29.53 8.52
CA THR A 129 -6.33 29.84 7.23
C THR A 129 -5.21 30.80 7.50
N PRO A 130 -3.99 30.45 7.17
CA PRO A 130 -2.92 31.40 7.33
C PRO A 130 -3.34 32.66 6.59
N MET A 131 -3.47 33.67 7.34
CA MET A 131 -3.86 34.97 6.82
C MET A 131 -2.62 35.60 6.23
N PHE A 132 -2.26 35.06 5.13
CA PHE A 132 -1.09 35.57 4.46
C PHE A 132 -1.39 35.98 3.08
#